data_edb7b974e59b1ccf6143def7aabf5a77
#
_entry.id   edb7b974e59b1ccf6143def7aabf5a77
#
_cell.length_a   1.000
_cell.length_b   1.000
_cell.length_c   1.000
_cell.angle_alpha   90.00
_cell.angle_beta   90.00
_cell.angle_gamma   90.00
#
_symmetry.space_group_name_H-M   'P 1'
#
loop_
_entity.id
_entity.type
_entity.pdbx_description
1 polymer ?
#
loop_
_entity_poly.entity_id
_entity_poly.type
_entity_poly.pdbx_seq_one_letter_code
_entity_poly.pdbx_strand_id
1 'polypeptide(L)'
;MTDPDNVSTPAKVDMPETLTLAGDFPAPTQEQWHKEVLKVLNRGRPEGKQLNLEKGMARLQPTTVDGVKIEPMYTRQDAPEDLGAPGVPPFTRGTTIRTGVIDSWDVRALHEDPDVAFTRKAILTDLERGVTSIWLRVGDDAIAASDIDSVLEGVLLNLAKIEVSSRDDQAVAANALLAAIEKSDAKKDEISFNLGIDPIGSAAINGGEPDLSGLSEWVKKVDGYKNARPIVVDATVYHNAGAGDVAELAWAIATGVEYVRALIEQGLTAEQAFDSINFRVSATHDQFLTISRLRALRTLWNRVGEVFEVPAGKRGARQEAVTSWRELTRDDPYVNILRGTISTFGAAVGGAEAITTPVSYTHL
;
A
#
# COMPACT_ATOMS: atom_id res chain seq x y z
N MET A 1 38.17 29.92 44.91
CA MET A 1 37.22 28.99 45.56
C MET A 1 35.84 29.52 45.24
N THR A 2 35.23 29.03 44.18
CA THR A 2 33.87 29.35 43.77
C THR A 2 32.96 28.28 44.36
N ASP A 3 31.98 28.73 45.11
CA ASP A 3 30.98 27.94 45.83
C ASP A 3 30.19 27.03 44.88
N PRO A 4 30.20 25.69 45.05
CA PRO A 4 29.53 24.75 44.16
C PRO A 4 28.00 24.68 44.39
N ASP A 5 27.42 25.37 45.34
CA ASP A 5 26.01 25.21 45.74
C ASP A 5 25.02 26.24 45.14
N ASN A 6 25.46 27.06 44.20
CA ASN A 6 24.57 28.03 43.57
C ASN A 6 24.10 27.60 42.16
N VAL A 7 23.50 26.38 42.06
CA VAL A 7 22.71 25.99 40.89
C VAL A 7 21.27 26.40 41.14
N SER A 8 20.88 27.56 40.60
CA SER A 8 19.49 27.99 40.61
C SER A 8 18.64 26.95 39.89
N THR A 9 17.75 26.28 40.62
CA THR A 9 16.74 25.38 40.06
C THR A 9 15.91 26.20 39.07
N PRO A 10 15.80 25.75 37.78
CA PRO A 10 14.97 26.45 36.81
C PRO A 10 13.52 26.52 37.31
N ALA A 11 12.94 27.72 37.24
CA ALA A 11 11.56 27.94 37.63
C ALA A 11 10.66 26.91 36.90
N LYS A 12 9.82 26.24 37.69
CA LYS A 12 8.79 25.34 37.16
C LYS A 12 7.87 26.18 36.28
N VAL A 13 7.95 25.99 34.97
CA VAL A 13 6.99 26.61 34.05
C VAL A 13 5.69 25.78 34.22
N ASP A 14 4.67 26.44 34.76
CA ASP A 14 3.32 25.85 34.79
C ASP A 14 2.82 25.73 33.35
N MET A 15 2.96 24.54 32.80
CA MET A 15 2.37 24.22 31.50
C MET A 15 0.86 24.01 31.68
N PRO A 16 0.02 24.71 30.90
CA PRO A 16 -1.42 24.46 30.95
C PRO A 16 -1.72 23.01 30.60
N GLU A 17 -2.71 22.40 31.29
CA GLU A 17 -3.15 21.02 31.03
C GLU A 17 -3.59 20.79 29.57
N THR A 18 -4.04 21.84 28.91
CA THR A 18 -4.42 21.83 27.50
C THR A 18 -3.74 22.99 26.76
N LEU A 19 -2.96 22.66 25.74
CA LEU A 19 -2.40 23.64 24.82
C LEU A 19 -3.37 23.89 23.67
N THR A 20 -3.99 25.06 23.63
CA THR A 20 -4.83 25.47 22.49
C THR A 20 -3.95 26.00 21.38
N LEU A 21 -3.67 25.14 20.38
CA LEU A 21 -2.89 25.57 19.22
C LEU A 21 -3.68 26.62 18.43
N ALA A 22 -3.02 27.73 18.08
CA ALA A 22 -3.59 28.86 17.35
C ALA A 22 -4.82 29.52 18.04
N GLY A 23 -5.00 29.36 19.37
CA GLY A 23 -6.14 29.91 20.11
C GLY A 23 -6.23 31.41 20.07
N ASP A 24 -5.11 32.13 19.88
CA ASP A 24 -5.03 33.59 19.79
C ASP A 24 -5.39 34.12 18.38
N PHE A 25 -5.60 33.26 17.41
CA PHE A 25 -5.96 33.66 16.05
C PHE A 25 -7.45 33.48 15.79
N PRO A 26 -8.16 34.54 15.33
CA PRO A 26 -9.55 34.40 14.95
C PRO A 26 -9.68 33.41 13.76
N ALA A 27 -10.63 32.48 13.83
CA ALA A 27 -10.92 31.59 12.73
C ALA A 27 -11.46 32.41 11.54
N PRO A 28 -10.80 32.42 10.37
CA PRO A 28 -11.30 33.13 9.20
C PRO A 28 -12.56 32.45 8.67
N THR A 29 -13.50 33.25 8.17
CA THR A 29 -14.66 32.73 7.46
C THR A 29 -14.31 32.34 6.02
N GLN A 30 -15.11 31.46 5.41
CA GLN A 30 -14.94 31.09 4.00
C GLN A 30 -15.04 32.32 3.08
N GLU A 31 -15.91 33.27 3.40
CA GLU A 31 -16.03 34.53 2.63
C GLU A 31 -14.77 35.38 2.70
N GLN A 32 -14.14 35.49 3.88
CA GLN A 32 -12.87 36.18 4.04
C GLN A 32 -11.78 35.52 3.21
N TRP A 33 -11.70 34.18 3.24
CA TRP A 33 -10.75 33.42 2.43
C TRP A 33 -10.99 33.65 0.93
N HIS A 34 -12.24 33.54 0.45
CA HIS A 34 -12.61 33.81 -0.95
C HIS A 34 -12.21 35.20 -1.41
N LYS A 35 -12.40 36.21 -0.54
CA LYS A 35 -12.04 37.59 -0.82
C LYS A 35 -10.53 37.76 -1.01
N GLU A 36 -9.72 37.17 -0.11
CA GLU A 36 -8.27 37.26 -0.22
C GLU A 36 -7.74 36.47 -1.43
N VAL A 37 -8.29 35.31 -1.74
CA VAL A 37 -7.95 34.54 -2.94
C VAL A 37 -8.22 35.37 -4.19
N LEU A 38 -9.42 35.95 -4.32
CA LEU A 38 -9.76 36.79 -5.47
C LEU A 38 -8.87 38.02 -5.59
N LYS A 39 -8.49 38.64 -4.47
CA LYS A 39 -7.54 39.75 -4.43
C LYS A 39 -6.18 39.36 -5.02
N VAL A 40 -5.67 38.17 -4.67
CA VAL A 40 -4.41 37.65 -5.21
C VAL A 40 -4.54 37.34 -6.70
N LEU A 41 -5.60 36.60 -7.11
CA LEU A 41 -5.81 36.18 -8.48
C LEU A 41 -6.08 37.35 -9.43
N ASN A 42 -6.63 38.46 -8.91
CA ASN A 42 -6.93 39.66 -9.69
C ASN A 42 -5.80 40.70 -9.65
N ARG A 43 -4.72 40.44 -8.93
CA ARG A 43 -3.58 41.35 -8.82
C ARG A 43 -3.01 41.66 -10.22
N GLY A 44 -2.99 42.95 -10.58
CA GLY A 44 -2.52 43.41 -11.90
C GLY A 44 -3.47 43.17 -13.07
N ARG A 45 -4.69 42.69 -12.84
CA ARG A 45 -5.70 42.57 -13.89
C ARG A 45 -6.44 43.89 -14.07
N PRO A 46 -6.63 44.35 -15.33
CA PRO A 46 -7.43 45.53 -15.61
C PRO A 46 -8.88 45.40 -15.13
N GLU A 47 -9.51 46.51 -14.80
CA GLU A 47 -10.94 46.60 -14.52
C GLU A 47 -11.72 46.04 -15.72
N GLY A 48 -12.72 45.20 -15.51
CA GLY A 48 -13.45 44.48 -16.55
C GLY A 48 -12.84 43.13 -17.00
N LYS A 49 -11.57 42.81 -16.63
CA LYS A 49 -10.96 41.50 -16.82
C LYS A 49 -10.72 40.75 -15.51
N GLN A 50 -11.28 41.26 -14.42
CA GLN A 50 -11.20 40.60 -13.11
C GLN A 50 -12.04 39.33 -13.08
N LEU A 51 -11.53 38.34 -12.38
CA LEU A 51 -12.24 37.07 -12.17
C LEU A 51 -13.28 37.26 -11.07
N ASN A 52 -14.49 36.75 -11.32
CA ASN A 52 -15.46 36.52 -10.27
C ASN A 52 -15.10 35.28 -9.44
N LEU A 53 -15.83 34.99 -8.37
CA LEU A 53 -15.56 33.90 -7.46
C LEU A 53 -15.51 32.55 -8.20
N GLU A 54 -16.52 32.25 -9.02
CA GLU A 54 -16.63 31.00 -9.77
C GLU A 54 -15.41 30.77 -10.66
N LYS A 55 -15.06 31.74 -11.50
CA LYS A 55 -13.90 31.62 -12.39
C LYS A 55 -12.59 31.62 -11.64
N GLY A 56 -12.52 32.28 -10.49
CA GLY A 56 -11.35 32.27 -9.61
C GLY A 56 -11.13 30.90 -9.00
N MET A 57 -12.16 30.31 -8.41
CA MET A 57 -12.10 28.96 -7.82
C MET A 57 -11.81 27.90 -8.87
N ALA A 58 -12.46 27.93 -10.03
CA ALA A 58 -12.21 26.99 -11.11
C ALA A 58 -10.73 26.94 -11.59
N ARG A 59 -9.98 28.04 -11.41
CA ARG A 59 -8.53 28.06 -11.71
C ARG A 59 -7.67 27.36 -10.69
N LEU A 60 -8.17 27.22 -9.47
CA LEU A 60 -7.48 26.57 -8.35
C LEU A 60 -7.92 25.11 -8.18
N GLN A 61 -8.91 24.66 -8.94
CA GLN A 61 -9.41 23.29 -8.93
C GLN A 61 -8.68 22.43 -9.97
N PRO A 62 -7.61 21.72 -9.63
CA PRO A 62 -7.04 20.75 -10.54
C PRO A 62 -8.02 19.59 -10.74
N THR A 63 -7.97 19.01 -11.92
CA THR A 63 -8.72 17.80 -12.25
C THR A 63 -7.73 16.69 -12.49
N THR A 64 -7.92 15.54 -11.83
CA THR A 64 -7.09 14.35 -12.03
C THR A 64 -7.29 13.80 -13.46
N VAL A 65 -6.41 12.89 -13.88
CA VAL A 65 -6.54 12.20 -15.18
C VAL A 65 -7.85 11.42 -15.31
N ASP A 66 -8.43 11.01 -14.18
CA ASP A 66 -9.71 10.30 -14.09
C ASP A 66 -10.92 11.24 -13.99
N GLY A 67 -10.72 12.56 -14.10
CA GLY A 67 -11.80 13.55 -14.08
C GLY A 67 -12.28 13.95 -12.68
N VAL A 68 -11.63 13.54 -11.61
CA VAL A 68 -11.95 13.95 -10.23
C VAL A 68 -11.45 15.38 -10.01
N LYS A 69 -12.36 16.29 -9.66
CA LYS A 69 -12.02 17.68 -9.28
C LYS A 69 -11.60 17.72 -7.83
N ILE A 70 -10.49 18.37 -7.56
CA ILE A 70 -9.97 18.58 -6.21
C ILE A 70 -10.25 20.01 -5.80
N GLU A 71 -10.95 20.20 -4.69
CA GLU A 71 -11.23 21.54 -4.17
C GLU A 71 -9.93 22.21 -3.67
N PRO A 72 -9.80 23.53 -3.83
CA PRO A 72 -8.60 24.24 -3.40
C PRO A 72 -8.44 24.31 -1.88
N MET A 73 -9.49 24.02 -1.14
CA MET A 73 -9.50 23.94 0.32
C MET A 73 -10.61 23.01 0.81
N TYR A 74 -10.25 22.11 1.71
CA TYR A 74 -11.18 21.28 2.46
C TYR A 74 -11.24 21.75 3.90
N THR A 75 -12.44 21.84 4.45
CA THR A 75 -12.71 22.26 5.82
C THR A 75 -13.30 21.13 6.65
N ARG A 76 -13.52 21.37 7.94
CA ARG A 76 -14.25 20.39 8.78
C ARG A 76 -15.68 20.12 8.29
N GLN A 77 -16.29 21.05 7.55
CA GLN A 77 -17.64 20.88 7.00
C GLN A 77 -17.67 19.87 5.85
N ASP A 78 -16.53 19.68 5.18
CA ASP A 78 -16.37 18.72 4.07
C ASP A 78 -16.02 17.32 4.57
N ALA A 79 -15.74 17.17 5.87
CA ALA A 79 -15.39 15.89 6.45
C ALA A 79 -16.63 14.98 6.51
N PRO A 80 -16.51 13.68 6.19
CA PRO A 80 -17.60 12.73 6.41
C PRO A 80 -17.94 12.65 7.91
N GLU A 81 -19.21 12.41 8.21
CA GLU A 81 -19.70 12.30 9.60
C GLU A 81 -18.97 11.22 10.38
N ASP A 82 -18.68 10.09 9.73
CA ASP A 82 -17.90 9.00 10.30
C ASP A 82 -16.69 8.67 9.42
N LEU A 83 -15.50 8.85 9.99
CA LEU A 83 -14.24 8.46 9.37
C LEU A 83 -13.93 6.98 9.56
N GLY A 84 -14.72 6.27 10.33
CA GLY A 84 -14.50 4.90 10.76
C GLY A 84 -13.29 4.75 11.68
N ALA A 85 -13.20 3.59 12.33
CA ALA A 85 -12.06 3.20 13.15
C ALA A 85 -11.26 2.08 12.45
N PRO A 86 -9.94 1.96 12.68
CA PRO A 86 -9.17 0.81 12.21
C PRO A 86 -9.77 -0.50 12.74
N GLY A 87 -9.79 -1.54 11.90
CA GLY A 87 -10.33 -2.85 12.25
C GLY A 87 -11.86 -2.97 12.31
N VAL A 88 -12.59 -1.90 11.98
CA VAL A 88 -14.05 -1.88 11.96
C VAL A 88 -14.57 -1.63 10.54
N PRO A 89 -15.59 -2.37 10.08
CA PRO A 89 -16.22 -2.10 8.78
C PRO A 89 -16.64 -0.62 8.65
N PRO A 90 -16.47 -0.01 7.49
CA PRO A 90 -16.01 -0.54 6.20
C PRO A 90 -14.49 -0.63 6.04
N PHE A 91 -13.71 -0.67 7.11
CA PHE A 91 -12.25 -0.81 7.15
C PHE A 91 -11.46 0.32 6.49
N THR A 92 -12.06 1.47 6.28
CA THR A 92 -11.48 2.62 5.57
C THR A 92 -10.06 2.94 6.05
N ARG A 93 -9.79 2.85 7.36
CA ARG A 93 -8.52 3.23 7.96
C ARG A 93 -7.55 2.08 8.21
N GLY A 94 -7.95 0.84 7.95
CA GLY A 94 -7.13 -0.37 8.13
C GLY A 94 -7.96 -1.59 8.46
N THR A 95 -7.46 -2.77 8.13
CA THR A 95 -8.14 -4.06 8.35
C THR A 95 -8.06 -4.54 9.80
N THR A 96 -7.06 -4.05 10.55
CA THR A 96 -6.79 -4.46 11.93
C THR A 96 -6.54 -3.26 12.84
N ILE A 97 -6.75 -3.45 14.14
CA ILE A 97 -6.33 -2.50 15.16
C ILE A 97 -4.84 -2.74 15.42
N ARG A 98 -4.03 -1.71 15.27
CA ARG A 98 -2.60 -1.76 15.61
C ARG A 98 -2.44 -1.40 17.08
N THR A 99 -1.90 -2.31 17.87
CA THR A 99 -1.85 -2.18 19.33
C THR A 99 -0.50 -1.81 19.90
N GLY A 100 0.56 -1.77 19.07
CA GLY A 100 1.91 -1.46 19.54
C GLY A 100 2.89 -1.10 18.44
N VAL A 101 4.14 -0.85 18.83
CA VAL A 101 5.24 -0.47 17.93
C VAL A 101 5.58 -1.60 16.94
N ILE A 102 5.35 -2.85 17.34
CA ILE A 102 5.62 -4.04 16.52
C ILE A 102 4.51 -4.27 15.48
N ASP A 103 3.33 -3.69 15.68
CA ASP A 103 2.17 -3.81 14.77
C ASP A 103 2.14 -2.72 13.69
N SER A 104 3.27 -2.20 13.27
CA SER A 104 3.38 -1.26 12.15
C SER A 104 3.21 -1.99 10.81
N TRP A 105 3.33 -1.26 9.69
CA TRP A 105 3.40 -1.91 8.39
C TRP A 105 4.69 -2.70 8.24
N ASP A 106 4.67 -3.74 7.42
CA ASP A 106 5.88 -4.46 7.05
C ASP A 106 6.76 -3.61 6.14
N VAL A 107 8.00 -3.42 6.51
CA VAL A 107 9.04 -2.91 5.61
C VAL A 107 9.45 -4.07 4.73
N ARG A 108 9.05 -4.04 3.45
CA ARG A 108 9.28 -5.14 2.53
C ARG A 108 10.36 -4.80 1.52
N ALA A 109 11.41 -5.63 1.46
CA ALA A 109 12.47 -5.51 0.47
C ALA A 109 12.22 -6.46 -0.71
N LEU A 110 12.39 -5.94 -1.93
CA LEU A 110 12.36 -6.73 -3.16
C LEU A 110 13.76 -7.23 -3.47
N HIS A 111 13.89 -8.53 -3.68
CA HIS A 111 15.12 -9.20 -4.11
C HIS A 111 14.87 -9.94 -5.43
N GLU A 112 15.72 -9.70 -6.41
CA GLU A 112 15.55 -10.22 -7.77
C GLU A 112 16.87 -10.57 -8.46
N ASP A 113 18.00 -10.39 -7.80
CA ASP A 113 19.31 -10.69 -8.40
C ASP A 113 19.49 -12.21 -8.52
N PRO A 114 19.89 -12.74 -9.71
CA PRO A 114 20.06 -14.17 -9.93
C PRO A 114 21.26 -14.77 -9.19
N ASP A 115 22.22 -13.97 -8.68
CA ASP A 115 23.34 -14.46 -7.88
C ASP A 115 22.84 -14.86 -6.47
N VAL A 116 22.81 -16.15 -6.22
CA VAL A 116 22.33 -16.75 -4.97
C VAL A 116 23.11 -16.25 -3.75
N ALA A 117 24.42 -16.15 -3.85
CA ALA A 117 25.26 -15.75 -2.72
C ALA A 117 25.07 -14.26 -2.39
N PHE A 118 24.99 -13.43 -3.43
CA PHE A 118 24.70 -12.01 -3.30
C PHE A 118 23.30 -11.79 -2.71
N THR A 119 22.26 -12.41 -3.27
CA THR A 119 20.87 -12.26 -2.84
C THR A 119 20.68 -12.73 -1.41
N ARG A 120 21.21 -13.90 -1.02
CA ARG A 120 21.16 -14.37 0.36
C ARG A 120 21.80 -13.38 1.33
N LYS A 121 23.00 -12.87 0.99
CA LYS A 121 23.69 -11.86 1.81
C LYS A 121 22.86 -10.58 1.93
N ALA A 122 22.26 -10.12 0.83
CA ALA A 122 21.42 -8.93 0.83
C ALA A 122 20.19 -9.12 1.74
N ILE A 123 19.48 -10.24 1.62
CA ILE A 123 18.33 -10.59 2.46
C ILE A 123 18.69 -10.55 3.94
N LEU A 124 19.74 -11.25 4.35
CA LEU A 124 20.15 -11.30 5.75
C LEU A 124 20.56 -9.91 6.26
N THR A 125 21.28 -9.13 5.45
CA THR A 125 21.68 -7.76 5.80
C THR A 125 20.46 -6.85 5.98
N ASP A 126 19.46 -6.96 5.11
CA ASP A 126 18.24 -6.16 5.17
C ASP A 126 17.41 -6.51 6.42
N LEU A 127 17.26 -7.79 6.72
CA LEU A 127 16.59 -8.25 7.94
C LEU A 127 17.29 -7.76 9.22
N GLU A 128 18.62 -7.80 9.27
CA GLU A 128 19.40 -7.25 10.38
C GLU A 128 19.24 -5.73 10.53
N ARG A 129 18.88 -5.03 9.45
CA ARG A 129 18.73 -3.56 9.40
C ARG A 129 17.31 -3.07 9.51
N GLY A 130 16.35 -3.95 9.78
CA GLY A 130 14.99 -3.56 10.09
C GLY A 130 13.95 -3.83 8.99
N VAL A 131 14.32 -4.49 7.91
CA VAL A 131 13.35 -5.11 7.01
C VAL A 131 12.63 -6.23 7.75
N THR A 132 11.31 -6.32 7.59
CA THR A 132 10.46 -7.31 8.28
C THR A 132 9.78 -8.28 7.33
N SER A 133 9.87 -8.03 6.03
CA SER A 133 9.23 -8.83 4.99
C SER A 133 10.09 -8.87 3.73
N ILE A 134 10.13 -10.02 3.08
CA ILE A 134 10.92 -10.28 1.88
C ILE A 134 9.98 -10.54 0.71
N TRP A 135 10.25 -9.92 -0.43
CA TRP A 135 9.60 -10.21 -1.69
C TRP A 135 10.65 -10.75 -2.67
N LEU A 136 10.48 -12.00 -3.11
CA LEU A 136 11.34 -12.64 -4.09
C LEU A 136 10.69 -12.59 -5.48
N ARG A 137 11.35 -11.97 -6.44
CA ARG A 137 10.99 -12.11 -7.85
C ARG A 137 11.71 -13.31 -8.43
N VAL A 138 10.96 -14.21 -9.04
CA VAL A 138 11.44 -15.49 -9.57
C VAL A 138 11.21 -15.52 -11.07
N GLY A 139 12.18 -15.98 -11.84
CA GLY A 139 12.08 -16.10 -13.29
C GLY A 139 13.43 -16.18 -13.97
N ASP A 140 13.44 -16.18 -15.31
CA ASP A 140 14.62 -16.37 -16.13
C ASP A 140 15.67 -15.23 -15.96
N ASP A 141 15.20 -14.01 -15.71
CA ASP A 141 16.02 -12.82 -15.49
C ASP A 141 16.10 -12.42 -14.00
N ALA A 142 15.78 -13.33 -13.11
CA ALA A 142 15.69 -13.11 -11.68
C ALA A 142 16.19 -14.34 -10.90
N ILE A 143 15.74 -14.51 -9.66
CA ILE A 143 16.07 -15.68 -8.85
C ILE A 143 15.49 -16.95 -9.50
N ALA A 144 16.32 -17.96 -9.72
CA ALA A 144 15.80 -19.23 -10.24
C ALA A 144 14.92 -19.93 -9.18
N ALA A 145 13.84 -20.55 -9.59
CA ALA A 145 12.94 -21.25 -8.67
C ALA A 145 13.65 -22.35 -7.87
N SER A 146 14.64 -23.03 -8.48
CA SER A 146 15.49 -24.02 -7.79
C SER A 146 16.32 -23.46 -6.63
N ASP A 147 16.54 -22.15 -6.61
CA ASP A 147 17.46 -21.50 -5.70
C ASP A 147 16.77 -20.82 -4.51
N ILE A 148 15.42 -20.82 -4.47
CA ILE A 148 14.63 -20.22 -3.39
C ILE A 148 15.08 -20.74 -2.00
N ASP A 149 15.29 -22.03 -1.86
CA ASP A 149 15.76 -22.66 -0.62
C ASP A 149 17.13 -22.10 -0.19
N SER A 150 18.04 -21.94 -1.17
CA SER A 150 19.40 -21.45 -0.94
C SER A 150 19.44 -19.95 -0.61
N VAL A 151 18.61 -19.13 -1.24
CA VAL A 151 18.56 -17.68 -0.95
C VAL A 151 17.88 -17.41 0.39
N LEU A 152 16.99 -18.29 0.86
CA LEU A 152 16.34 -18.21 2.17
C LEU A 152 17.12 -18.87 3.30
N GLU A 153 18.28 -19.46 3.03
CA GLU A 153 19.12 -20.09 4.08
C GLU A 153 19.53 -19.07 5.14
N GLY A 154 19.19 -19.36 6.39
CA GLY A 154 19.44 -18.49 7.56
C GLY A 154 18.28 -17.54 7.88
N VAL A 155 17.25 -17.47 7.05
CA VAL A 155 16.06 -16.67 7.32
C VAL A 155 15.15 -17.40 8.31
N LEU A 156 14.71 -16.72 9.37
CA LEU A 156 13.74 -17.24 10.33
C LEU A 156 12.32 -17.00 9.79
N LEU A 157 11.73 -18.02 9.17
CA LEU A 157 10.43 -17.92 8.47
C LEU A 157 9.23 -17.65 9.39
N ASN A 158 9.40 -17.85 10.70
CA ASN A 158 8.39 -17.47 11.70
C ASN A 158 8.46 -15.99 12.09
N LEU A 159 9.50 -15.26 11.68
CA LEU A 159 9.68 -13.83 11.96
C LEU A 159 9.57 -12.97 10.70
N ALA A 160 10.17 -13.42 9.59
CA ALA A 160 10.13 -12.72 8.32
C ALA A 160 8.96 -13.21 7.47
N LYS A 161 8.12 -12.30 7.00
CA LYS A 161 7.06 -12.62 6.03
C LYS A 161 7.67 -12.75 4.65
N ILE A 162 7.27 -13.77 3.89
CA ILE A 162 7.81 -14.03 2.56
C ILE A 162 6.72 -13.88 1.51
N GLU A 163 7.06 -13.21 0.43
CA GLU A 163 6.24 -13.16 -0.77
C GLU A 163 7.05 -13.59 -1.98
N VAL A 164 6.42 -14.32 -2.89
CA VAL A 164 7.02 -14.67 -4.17
C VAL A 164 6.15 -14.11 -5.31
N SER A 165 6.78 -13.75 -6.40
CA SER A 165 6.10 -13.43 -7.66
C SER A 165 6.92 -13.91 -8.85
N SER A 166 6.26 -14.17 -9.97
CA SER A 166 6.92 -14.48 -11.24
C SER A 166 6.14 -13.85 -12.38
N ARG A 167 6.87 -13.38 -13.38
CA ARG A 167 6.32 -12.97 -14.67
C ARG A 167 6.22 -14.12 -15.66
N ASP A 168 7.03 -15.15 -15.46
CA ASP A 168 7.16 -16.29 -16.36
C ASP A 168 6.19 -17.41 -15.96
N ASP A 169 6.41 -18.02 -14.79
CA ASP A 169 5.58 -19.11 -14.27
C ASP A 169 5.33 -18.95 -12.77
N GLN A 170 4.16 -18.44 -12.44
CA GLN A 170 3.74 -18.23 -11.05
C GLN A 170 3.61 -19.55 -10.29
N ALA A 171 3.20 -20.63 -10.97
CA ALA A 171 2.99 -21.93 -10.33
C ALA A 171 4.33 -22.57 -9.92
N VAL A 172 5.36 -22.44 -10.75
CA VAL A 172 6.72 -22.89 -10.44
C VAL A 172 7.29 -22.12 -9.24
N ALA A 173 7.18 -20.79 -9.25
CA ALA A 173 7.65 -19.96 -8.15
C ALA A 173 6.92 -20.28 -6.82
N ALA A 174 5.60 -20.38 -6.85
CA ALA A 174 4.77 -20.69 -5.69
C ALA A 174 5.09 -22.09 -5.10
N ASN A 175 5.23 -23.10 -5.95
CA ASN A 175 5.59 -24.45 -5.50
C ASN A 175 7.00 -24.50 -4.91
N ALA A 176 7.96 -23.75 -5.45
CA ALA A 176 9.31 -23.67 -4.91
C ALA A 176 9.34 -23.01 -3.52
N LEU A 177 8.55 -21.94 -3.31
CA LEU A 177 8.40 -21.34 -1.99
C LEU A 177 7.75 -22.30 -0.99
N LEU A 178 6.67 -23.01 -1.39
CA LEU A 178 6.03 -24.00 -0.52
C LEU A 178 7.00 -25.12 -0.13
N ALA A 179 7.81 -25.61 -1.07
CA ALA A 179 8.81 -26.63 -0.79
C ALA A 179 9.91 -26.15 0.21
N ALA A 180 10.32 -24.87 0.15
CA ALA A 180 11.24 -24.27 1.10
C ALA A 180 10.59 -24.12 2.49
N ILE A 181 9.32 -23.70 2.54
CA ILE A 181 8.57 -23.59 3.80
C ILE A 181 8.36 -24.96 4.46
N GLU A 182 8.05 -26.01 3.69
CA GLU A 182 7.84 -27.36 4.21
C GLU A 182 9.12 -27.99 4.82
N LYS A 183 10.30 -27.55 4.39
CA LYS A 183 11.58 -27.97 4.98
C LYS A 183 11.91 -27.26 6.29
N SER A 184 11.22 -26.18 6.58
CA SER A 184 11.49 -25.38 7.77
C SER A 184 10.93 -26.03 9.03
N ASP A 185 11.61 -25.86 10.15
CA ASP A 185 11.16 -26.34 11.48
C ASP A 185 10.10 -25.40 12.11
N ALA A 186 9.74 -24.28 11.44
CA ALA A 186 8.79 -23.32 11.97
C ALA A 186 7.35 -23.87 11.90
N LYS A 187 6.54 -23.54 12.92
CA LYS A 187 5.15 -23.99 12.95
C LYS A 187 4.31 -23.29 11.90
N LYS A 188 3.37 -24.03 11.29
CA LYS A 188 2.49 -23.53 10.24
C LYS A 188 1.69 -22.28 10.63
N ASP A 189 1.30 -22.13 11.88
CA ASP A 189 0.54 -20.99 12.38
C ASP A 189 1.40 -19.75 12.72
N GLU A 190 2.73 -19.91 12.72
CA GLU A 190 3.69 -18.82 12.92
C GLU A 190 4.22 -18.26 11.58
N ILE A 191 4.14 -19.05 10.48
CA ILE A 191 4.64 -18.62 9.16
C ILE A 191 3.62 -17.74 8.44
N SER A 192 4.09 -16.64 7.84
CA SER A 192 3.29 -15.74 7.03
C SER A 192 3.90 -15.61 5.63
N PHE A 193 3.10 -15.88 4.60
CA PHE A 193 3.59 -15.81 3.22
C PHE A 193 2.48 -15.58 2.19
N ASN A 194 2.88 -15.08 1.01
CA ASN A 194 2.04 -14.91 -0.15
C ASN A 194 2.64 -15.68 -1.34
N LEU A 195 1.79 -16.39 -2.10
CA LEU A 195 2.25 -17.20 -3.24
C LEU A 195 2.28 -16.43 -4.56
N GLY A 196 1.69 -15.24 -4.62
CA GLY A 196 1.74 -14.38 -5.80
C GLY A 196 0.98 -14.92 -7.03
N ILE A 197 -0.05 -15.75 -6.83
CA ILE A 197 -0.87 -16.29 -7.93
C ILE A 197 -1.82 -15.18 -8.42
N ASP A 198 -1.65 -14.75 -9.66
CA ASP A 198 -2.42 -13.69 -10.34
C ASP A 198 -2.55 -14.00 -11.84
N PRO A 199 -3.41 -14.96 -12.26
CA PRO A 199 -3.55 -15.33 -13.67
C PRO A 199 -4.02 -14.16 -14.54
N ILE A 200 -4.90 -13.29 -14.04
CA ILE A 200 -5.40 -12.13 -14.80
C ILE A 200 -4.26 -11.11 -14.98
N GLY A 201 -3.51 -10.80 -13.91
CA GLY A 201 -2.35 -9.92 -14.02
C GLY A 201 -1.27 -10.49 -14.94
N SER A 202 -1.02 -11.79 -14.89
CA SER A 202 -0.10 -12.47 -15.82
C SER A 202 -0.56 -12.35 -17.26
N ALA A 203 -1.84 -12.60 -17.55
CA ALA A 203 -2.39 -12.43 -18.89
C ALA A 203 -2.33 -10.97 -19.37
N ALA A 204 -2.51 -10.00 -18.48
CA ALA A 204 -2.39 -8.58 -18.82
C ALA A 204 -0.94 -8.19 -19.20
N ILE A 205 0.07 -8.85 -18.63
CA ILE A 205 1.50 -8.61 -18.96
C ILE A 205 1.92 -9.36 -20.23
N ASN A 206 1.58 -10.67 -20.28
CA ASN A 206 2.13 -11.60 -21.27
C ASN A 206 1.20 -11.79 -22.48
N GLY A 207 -0.03 -11.32 -22.40
CA GLY A 207 -1.08 -11.60 -23.37
C GLY A 207 -1.73 -12.98 -23.15
N GLY A 208 -2.80 -13.25 -23.88
CA GLY A 208 -3.57 -14.50 -23.78
C GLY A 208 -4.78 -14.41 -22.86
N GLU A 209 -5.48 -15.51 -22.69
CA GLU A 209 -6.65 -15.62 -21.80
C GLU A 209 -6.19 -16.13 -20.42
N PRO A 210 -6.68 -15.56 -19.31
CA PRO A 210 -6.31 -16.02 -17.99
C PRO A 210 -6.95 -17.38 -17.68
N ASP A 211 -6.15 -18.34 -17.20
CA ASP A 211 -6.64 -19.64 -16.73
C ASP A 211 -6.95 -19.57 -15.22
N LEU A 212 -8.23 -19.58 -14.88
CA LEU A 212 -8.71 -19.54 -13.50
C LEU A 212 -9.07 -20.93 -12.95
N SER A 213 -8.94 -22.00 -13.74
CA SER A 213 -9.45 -23.33 -13.40
C SER A 213 -8.83 -23.97 -12.15
N GLY A 214 -7.58 -23.61 -11.83
CA GLY A 214 -6.83 -24.18 -10.70
C GLY A 214 -6.76 -23.29 -9.44
N LEU A 215 -7.49 -22.18 -9.36
CA LEU A 215 -7.37 -21.25 -8.25
C LEU A 215 -7.66 -21.87 -6.88
N SER A 216 -8.69 -22.73 -6.78
CA SER A 216 -9.06 -23.37 -5.51
C SER A 216 -8.00 -24.35 -5.01
N GLU A 217 -7.18 -24.89 -5.89
CA GLU A 217 -6.10 -25.80 -5.49
C GLU A 217 -5.00 -25.05 -4.74
N TRP A 218 -4.71 -23.81 -5.13
CA TRP A 218 -3.77 -22.96 -4.40
C TRP A 218 -4.25 -22.64 -2.99
N VAL A 219 -5.55 -22.40 -2.82
CA VAL A 219 -6.16 -22.19 -1.50
C VAL A 219 -6.05 -23.44 -0.64
N LYS A 220 -6.28 -24.62 -1.22
CA LYS A 220 -6.15 -25.91 -0.52
C LYS A 220 -4.69 -26.24 -0.14
N LYS A 221 -3.70 -25.88 -0.99
CA LYS A 221 -2.28 -26.09 -0.70
C LYS A 221 -1.79 -25.33 0.54
N VAL A 222 -2.40 -24.22 0.85
CA VAL A 222 -2.04 -23.42 2.03
C VAL A 222 -2.93 -23.70 3.25
N ASP A 223 -3.78 -24.72 3.18
CA ASP A 223 -4.61 -25.10 4.33
C ASP A 223 -3.76 -25.43 5.55
N GLY A 224 -4.18 -24.94 6.69
CA GLY A 224 -3.42 -25.04 7.94
C GLY A 224 -2.42 -23.91 8.20
N TYR A 225 -2.12 -23.06 7.20
CA TYR A 225 -1.33 -21.85 7.40
C TYR A 225 -2.26 -20.63 7.61
N LYS A 226 -2.36 -20.17 8.85
CA LYS A 226 -3.32 -19.07 9.20
C LYS A 226 -3.02 -17.75 8.46
N ASN A 227 -1.75 -17.50 8.16
CA ASN A 227 -1.29 -16.23 7.62
C ASN A 227 -0.81 -16.34 6.17
N ALA A 228 -1.18 -17.41 5.47
CA ALA A 228 -0.90 -17.57 4.05
C ALA A 228 -1.97 -16.89 3.18
N ARG A 229 -1.54 -16.28 2.07
CA ARG A 229 -2.42 -15.71 1.04
C ARG A 229 -1.92 -16.18 -0.33
N PRO A 230 -2.63 -17.13 -0.95
CA PRO A 230 -2.16 -17.69 -2.21
C PRO A 230 -2.38 -16.74 -3.40
N ILE A 231 -3.43 -15.92 -3.38
CA ILE A 231 -3.87 -15.11 -4.51
C ILE A 231 -3.56 -13.64 -4.26
N VAL A 232 -2.96 -13.00 -5.26
CA VAL A 232 -2.74 -11.56 -5.28
C VAL A 232 -3.52 -10.94 -6.44
N VAL A 233 -4.12 -9.78 -6.20
CA VAL A 233 -4.58 -8.87 -7.24
C VAL A 233 -3.49 -7.82 -7.41
N ASP A 234 -2.63 -7.98 -8.39
CA ASP A 234 -1.55 -7.04 -8.65
C ASP A 234 -2.01 -5.87 -9.54
N ALA A 235 -2.56 -4.84 -8.91
CA ALA A 235 -3.02 -3.65 -9.62
C ALA A 235 -1.88 -2.76 -10.14
N THR A 236 -0.62 -3.02 -9.72
CA THR A 236 0.54 -2.29 -10.25
C THR A 236 0.74 -2.55 -11.74
N VAL A 237 0.27 -3.68 -12.25
CA VAL A 237 0.24 -3.99 -13.68
C VAL A 237 -0.54 -2.92 -14.45
N TYR A 238 -1.72 -2.57 -13.98
CA TYR A 238 -2.59 -1.56 -14.60
C TYR A 238 -1.99 -0.17 -14.45
N HIS A 239 -1.47 0.14 -13.28
CA HIS A 239 -0.78 1.40 -13.02
C HIS A 239 0.39 1.58 -13.99
N ASN A 240 1.26 0.58 -14.12
CA ASN A 240 2.43 0.65 -14.99
C ASN A 240 2.07 0.75 -16.48
N ALA A 241 0.90 0.23 -16.88
CA ALA A 241 0.34 0.40 -18.22
C ALA A 241 -0.29 1.79 -18.46
N GLY A 242 -0.36 2.66 -17.44
CA GLY A 242 -0.84 4.03 -17.60
C GLY A 242 -2.16 4.35 -16.91
N ALA A 243 -2.74 3.43 -16.13
CA ALA A 243 -3.96 3.70 -15.37
C ALA A 243 -3.78 4.89 -14.41
N GLY A 244 -4.81 5.72 -14.30
CA GLY A 244 -4.98 6.69 -13.24
C GLY A 244 -5.46 6.02 -11.95
N ASP A 245 -5.68 6.82 -10.89
CA ASP A 245 -6.05 6.30 -9.57
C ASP A 245 -7.40 5.56 -9.57
N VAL A 246 -8.39 6.10 -10.27
CA VAL A 246 -9.73 5.49 -10.35
C VAL A 246 -9.72 4.24 -11.23
N ALA A 247 -9.00 4.28 -12.35
CA ALA A 247 -8.88 3.13 -13.24
C ALA A 247 -8.14 1.96 -12.57
N GLU A 248 -7.04 2.22 -11.83
CA GLU A 248 -6.34 1.20 -11.06
C GLU A 248 -7.27 0.53 -10.04
N LEU A 249 -8.05 1.34 -9.28
CA LEU A 249 -9.04 0.80 -8.33
C LEU A 249 -10.13 -0.02 -9.00
N ALA A 250 -10.68 0.48 -10.10
CA ALA A 250 -11.76 -0.20 -10.81
C ALA A 250 -11.33 -1.59 -11.29
N TRP A 251 -10.13 -1.68 -11.86
CA TRP A 251 -9.60 -2.94 -12.36
C TRP A 251 -9.15 -3.87 -11.23
N ALA A 252 -8.59 -3.34 -10.14
CA ALA A 252 -8.29 -4.14 -8.95
C ALA A 252 -9.57 -4.79 -8.39
N ILE A 253 -10.66 -4.03 -8.27
CA ILE A 253 -11.94 -4.55 -7.80
C ILE A 253 -12.51 -5.57 -8.78
N ALA A 254 -12.49 -5.29 -10.08
CA ALA A 254 -13.00 -6.22 -11.10
C ALA A 254 -12.23 -7.56 -11.09
N THR A 255 -10.90 -7.51 -11.04
CA THR A 255 -10.04 -8.69 -10.92
C THR A 255 -10.34 -9.48 -9.64
N GLY A 256 -10.43 -8.80 -8.50
CA GLY A 256 -10.76 -9.44 -7.24
C GLY A 256 -12.14 -10.10 -7.24
N VAL A 257 -13.15 -9.45 -7.83
CA VAL A 257 -14.51 -10.01 -7.98
C VAL A 257 -14.48 -11.26 -8.85
N GLU A 258 -13.71 -11.26 -9.94
CA GLU A 258 -13.59 -12.40 -10.83
C GLU A 258 -12.94 -13.59 -10.12
N TYR A 259 -11.89 -13.34 -9.31
CA TYR A 259 -11.29 -14.40 -8.49
C TYR A 259 -12.26 -14.96 -7.45
N VAL A 260 -13.04 -14.10 -6.77
CA VAL A 260 -14.06 -14.57 -5.82
C VAL A 260 -15.09 -15.45 -6.52
N ARG A 261 -15.59 -15.06 -7.71
CA ARG A 261 -16.53 -15.87 -8.49
C ARG A 261 -15.94 -17.22 -8.87
N ALA A 262 -14.74 -17.23 -9.44
CA ALA A 262 -14.05 -18.46 -9.84
C ALA A 262 -13.84 -19.41 -8.65
N LEU A 263 -13.45 -18.88 -7.48
CA LEU A 263 -13.26 -19.67 -6.27
C LEU A 263 -14.58 -20.27 -5.75
N ILE A 264 -15.66 -19.50 -5.79
CA ILE A 264 -17.00 -20.00 -5.38
C ILE A 264 -17.49 -21.08 -6.35
N GLU A 265 -17.33 -20.89 -7.66
CA GLU A 265 -17.66 -21.90 -8.68
C GLU A 265 -16.85 -23.19 -8.50
N GLN A 266 -15.62 -23.09 -7.96
CA GLN A 266 -14.75 -24.22 -7.61
C GLN A 266 -15.02 -24.79 -6.21
N GLY A 267 -16.08 -24.36 -5.54
CA GLY A 267 -16.60 -24.96 -4.32
C GLY A 267 -16.11 -24.33 -3.00
N LEU A 268 -15.42 -23.19 -3.01
CA LEU A 268 -15.10 -22.46 -1.79
C LEU A 268 -16.28 -21.59 -1.33
N THR A 269 -16.34 -21.32 -0.04
CA THR A 269 -17.25 -20.29 0.48
C THR A 269 -16.75 -18.88 0.13
N ALA A 270 -17.65 -17.91 0.10
CA ALA A 270 -17.27 -16.52 -0.11
C ALA A 270 -16.26 -16.02 0.93
N GLU A 271 -16.39 -16.43 2.20
CA GLU A 271 -15.43 -16.11 3.27
C GLU A 271 -14.03 -16.66 2.96
N GLN A 272 -13.92 -17.92 2.53
CA GLN A 272 -12.65 -18.54 2.15
C GLN A 272 -12.02 -17.82 0.95
N ALA A 273 -12.83 -17.46 -0.05
CA ALA A 273 -12.36 -16.70 -1.21
C ALA A 273 -11.80 -15.34 -0.80
N PHE A 274 -12.51 -14.59 0.04
CA PHE A 274 -12.05 -13.29 0.55
C PHE A 274 -10.78 -13.40 1.38
N ASP A 275 -10.68 -14.41 2.24
CA ASP A 275 -9.50 -14.62 3.09
C ASP A 275 -8.26 -15.04 2.29
N SER A 276 -8.42 -15.54 1.06
CA SER A 276 -7.35 -15.99 0.18
C SER A 276 -6.69 -14.88 -0.63
N ILE A 277 -7.33 -13.72 -0.75
CA ILE A 277 -6.94 -12.65 -1.66
C ILE A 277 -6.20 -11.54 -0.90
N ASN A 278 -5.11 -11.07 -1.51
CA ASN A 278 -4.36 -9.88 -1.13
C ASN A 278 -4.32 -8.91 -2.32
N PHE A 279 -4.24 -7.61 -2.06
CA PHE A 279 -4.13 -6.59 -3.10
C PHE A 279 -2.73 -5.98 -3.07
N ARG A 280 -2.10 -5.87 -4.23
CA ARG A 280 -0.90 -5.08 -4.42
C ARG A 280 -1.24 -3.85 -5.25
N VAL A 281 -0.99 -2.66 -4.73
CA VAL A 281 -1.34 -1.40 -5.37
C VAL A 281 -0.14 -0.47 -5.45
N SER A 282 -0.16 0.46 -6.39
CA SER A 282 0.89 1.46 -6.51
C SER A 282 0.78 2.52 -5.41
N ALA A 283 1.91 3.14 -5.06
CA ALA A 283 1.97 4.35 -4.25
C ALA A 283 2.75 5.41 -5.02
N THR A 284 2.15 6.59 -5.20
CA THR A 284 2.71 7.69 -5.96
C THR A 284 3.15 8.82 -5.03
N HIS A 285 3.94 9.76 -5.56
CA HIS A 285 4.32 10.97 -4.82
C HIS A 285 3.12 11.93 -4.59
N ASP A 286 1.97 11.72 -5.26
CA ASP A 286 0.74 12.37 -4.86
C ASP A 286 0.22 11.73 -3.57
N GLN A 287 0.69 12.29 -2.45
CA GLN A 287 0.45 11.78 -1.12
C GLN A 287 -1.04 11.60 -0.80
N PHE A 288 -1.85 12.62 -1.11
CA PHE A 288 -3.27 12.59 -0.75
C PHE A 288 -4.07 11.64 -1.64
N LEU A 289 -3.77 11.54 -2.93
CA LEU A 289 -4.39 10.56 -3.81
C LEU A 289 -3.99 9.15 -3.43
N THR A 290 -2.72 8.89 -3.06
CA THR A 290 -2.27 7.60 -2.54
C THR A 290 -3.04 7.19 -1.27
N ILE A 291 -3.17 8.10 -0.30
CA ILE A 291 -3.95 7.85 0.93
C ILE A 291 -5.42 7.55 0.59
N SER A 292 -6.01 8.36 -0.29
CA SER A 292 -7.42 8.24 -0.68
C SER A 292 -7.69 6.94 -1.40
N ARG A 293 -6.81 6.52 -2.31
CA ARG A 293 -6.92 5.28 -3.08
C ARG A 293 -6.89 4.04 -2.17
N LEU A 294 -5.94 3.95 -1.26
CA LEU A 294 -5.86 2.84 -0.30
C LEU A 294 -7.12 2.75 0.57
N ARG A 295 -7.63 3.88 1.02
CA ARG A 295 -8.87 3.94 1.82
C ARG A 295 -10.10 3.59 1.00
N ALA A 296 -10.18 4.09 -0.24
CA ALA A 296 -11.29 3.81 -1.15
C ALA A 296 -11.36 2.32 -1.50
N LEU A 297 -10.22 1.66 -1.78
CA LEU A 297 -10.18 0.23 -2.06
C LEU A 297 -10.81 -0.60 -0.93
N ARG A 298 -10.49 -0.28 0.34
CA ARG A 298 -11.09 -1.00 1.48
C ARG A 298 -12.59 -0.80 1.57
N THR A 299 -13.05 0.43 1.40
CA THR A 299 -14.49 0.73 1.44
C THR A 299 -15.24 0.03 0.31
N LEU A 300 -14.70 0.06 -0.90
CA LEU A 300 -15.27 -0.61 -2.06
C LEU A 300 -15.26 -2.14 -1.91
N TRP A 301 -14.15 -2.71 -1.42
CA TRP A 301 -14.06 -4.15 -1.19
C TRP A 301 -14.99 -4.62 -0.08
N ASN A 302 -15.17 -3.84 0.98
CA ASN A 302 -16.19 -4.12 1.98
C ASN A 302 -17.59 -4.19 1.33
N ARG A 303 -17.90 -3.27 0.39
CA ARG A 303 -19.17 -3.33 -0.34
C ARG A 303 -19.30 -4.56 -1.22
N VAL A 304 -18.22 -5.00 -1.87
CA VAL A 304 -18.20 -6.29 -2.58
C VAL A 304 -18.51 -7.43 -1.62
N GLY A 305 -17.88 -7.45 -0.43
CA GLY A 305 -18.15 -8.45 0.60
C GLY A 305 -19.58 -8.46 1.10
N GLU A 306 -20.27 -7.32 1.14
CA GLU A 306 -21.70 -7.26 1.44
C GLU A 306 -22.53 -7.98 0.37
N VAL A 307 -22.22 -7.75 -0.90
CA VAL A 307 -22.92 -8.38 -2.03
C VAL A 307 -22.73 -9.90 -2.06
N PHE A 308 -21.55 -10.38 -1.67
CA PHE A 308 -21.24 -11.82 -1.56
C PHE A 308 -21.65 -12.42 -0.20
N GLU A 309 -22.32 -11.64 0.66
CA GLU A 309 -22.79 -12.08 1.99
C GLU A 309 -21.65 -12.55 2.92
N VAL A 310 -20.44 -12.06 2.72
CA VAL A 310 -19.30 -12.34 3.60
C VAL A 310 -19.58 -11.75 4.99
N PRO A 311 -19.26 -12.44 6.10
CA PRO A 311 -19.39 -11.89 7.43
C PRO A 311 -18.67 -10.55 7.59
N ALA A 312 -19.30 -9.56 8.24
CA ALA A 312 -18.81 -8.18 8.30
C ALA A 312 -17.34 -8.06 8.72
N GLY A 313 -16.91 -8.83 9.72
CA GLY A 313 -15.52 -8.82 10.20
C GLY A 313 -14.49 -9.43 9.26
N LYS A 314 -14.92 -10.01 8.12
CA LYS A 314 -14.08 -10.70 7.14
C LYS A 314 -13.98 -10.00 5.78
N ARG A 315 -14.59 -8.81 5.65
CA ARG A 315 -14.65 -8.06 4.39
C ARG A 315 -13.46 -7.13 4.16
N GLY A 316 -12.47 -7.14 5.03
CA GLY A 316 -11.31 -6.25 4.95
C GLY A 316 -10.41 -6.58 3.75
N ALA A 317 -10.04 -5.56 2.94
CA ALA A 317 -9.02 -5.70 1.91
C ALA A 317 -7.64 -5.54 2.53
N ARG A 318 -6.83 -6.58 2.50
CA ARG A 318 -5.40 -6.50 2.82
C ARG A 318 -4.69 -5.87 1.63
N GLN A 319 -3.82 -4.91 1.91
CA GLN A 319 -3.20 -4.11 0.88
C GLN A 319 -1.70 -4.00 1.10
N GLU A 320 -0.97 -4.31 0.06
CA GLU A 320 0.46 -4.04 -0.07
C GLU A 320 0.64 -2.87 -1.02
N ALA A 321 1.53 -1.95 -0.69
CA ALA A 321 1.85 -0.82 -1.54
C ALA A 321 3.27 -0.94 -2.10
N VAL A 322 3.42 -0.64 -3.38
CA VAL A 322 4.72 -0.56 -4.05
C VAL A 322 4.88 0.85 -4.59
N THR A 323 5.99 1.53 -4.27
CA THR A 323 6.20 2.87 -4.81
C THR A 323 6.35 2.82 -6.33
N SER A 324 5.74 3.80 -7.00
CA SER A 324 5.54 3.79 -8.45
C SER A 324 6.83 3.75 -9.25
N TRP A 325 6.99 2.74 -10.10
CA TRP A 325 8.09 2.65 -11.06
C TRP A 325 8.04 3.75 -12.11
N ARG A 326 6.83 4.19 -12.51
CA ARG A 326 6.64 5.24 -13.53
C ARG A 326 7.19 6.60 -13.11
N GLU A 327 7.40 6.81 -11.82
CA GLU A 327 7.87 8.09 -11.27
C GLU A 327 9.39 8.15 -11.13
N LEU A 328 10.07 7.04 -11.35
CA LEU A 328 11.52 6.99 -11.25
C LEU A 328 12.19 7.58 -12.50
N THR A 329 13.27 8.30 -12.31
CA THR A 329 14.06 8.92 -13.38
C THR A 329 15.53 8.61 -13.22
N ARG A 330 16.24 8.52 -14.37
CA ARG A 330 17.70 8.42 -14.43
C ARG A 330 18.39 9.78 -14.41
N ASP A 331 17.70 10.85 -14.83
CA ASP A 331 18.31 12.17 -15.02
C ASP A 331 18.74 12.85 -13.73
N ASP A 332 18.07 12.57 -12.62
CA ASP A 332 18.51 12.95 -11.28
C ASP A 332 18.06 11.85 -10.30
N PRO A 333 18.84 10.78 -10.16
CA PRO A 333 18.41 9.62 -9.39
C PRO A 333 18.22 9.93 -7.88
N TYR A 334 18.88 10.95 -7.36
CA TYR A 334 18.70 11.35 -5.98
C TYR A 334 17.32 11.95 -5.68
N VAL A 335 16.65 12.56 -6.67
CA VAL A 335 15.26 13.01 -6.53
C VAL A 335 14.30 11.85 -6.33
N ASN A 336 14.64 10.64 -6.78
CA ASN A 336 13.85 9.44 -6.53
C ASN A 336 13.75 9.12 -5.03
N ILE A 337 14.76 9.49 -4.22
CA ILE A 337 14.70 9.33 -2.76
C ILE A 337 13.56 10.16 -2.18
N LEU A 338 13.38 11.40 -2.66
CA LEU A 338 12.28 12.27 -2.22
C LEU A 338 10.93 11.69 -2.64
N ARG A 339 10.79 11.25 -3.91
CA ARG A 339 9.57 10.63 -4.41
C ARG A 339 9.23 9.37 -3.61
N GLY A 340 10.19 8.45 -3.43
CA GLY A 340 10.01 7.23 -2.66
C GLY A 340 9.63 7.51 -1.21
N THR A 341 10.21 8.53 -0.58
CA THR A 341 9.87 8.94 0.79
C THR A 341 8.42 9.39 0.91
N ILE A 342 7.95 10.27 0.00
CA ILE A 342 6.57 10.77 0.02
C ILE A 342 5.57 9.65 -0.30
N SER A 343 5.88 8.82 -1.29
CA SER A 343 5.05 7.67 -1.68
C SER A 343 4.92 6.66 -0.54
N THR A 344 6.03 6.32 0.14
CA THR A 344 6.05 5.44 1.31
C THR A 344 5.24 6.02 2.46
N PHE A 345 5.39 7.31 2.74
CA PHE A 345 4.61 7.99 3.77
C PHE A 345 3.12 7.97 3.44
N GLY A 346 2.75 8.29 2.19
CA GLY A 346 1.36 8.20 1.71
C GLY A 346 0.77 6.80 1.88
N ALA A 347 1.52 5.76 1.52
CA ALA A 347 1.11 4.37 1.70
C ALA A 347 0.92 4.00 3.18
N ALA A 348 1.84 4.40 4.05
CA ALA A 348 1.78 4.13 5.49
C ALA A 348 0.57 4.79 6.15
N VAL A 349 0.33 6.09 5.87
CA VAL A 349 -0.84 6.84 6.36
C VAL A 349 -2.14 6.33 5.74
N GLY A 350 -2.10 5.87 4.49
CA GLY A 350 -3.20 5.19 3.81
C GLY A 350 -3.56 3.84 4.42
N GLY A 351 -2.66 3.30 5.27
CA GLY A 351 -2.88 2.08 6.05
C GLY A 351 -2.45 0.81 5.33
N ALA A 352 -1.51 0.86 4.37
CA ALA A 352 -0.95 -0.35 3.77
C ALA A 352 -0.36 -1.28 4.85
N GLU A 353 -0.58 -2.58 4.69
CA GLU A 353 -0.06 -3.61 5.60
C GLU A 353 1.42 -3.93 5.33
N ALA A 354 1.85 -3.80 4.07
CA ALA A 354 3.25 -3.92 3.68
C ALA A 354 3.60 -2.82 2.66
N ILE A 355 4.83 -2.32 2.70
CA ILE A 355 5.29 -1.29 1.77
C ILE A 355 6.65 -1.69 1.21
N THR A 356 6.71 -1.74 -0.13
CA THR A 356 7.95 -1.94 -0.86
C THR A 356 8.35 -0.64 -1.54
N THR A 357 9.56 -0.17 -1.24
CA THR A 357 10.18 0.96 -1.92
C THR A 357 11.37 0.44 -2.72
N PRO A 358 11.21 0.14 -4.01
CA PRO A 358 12.33 -0.30 -4.84
C PRO A 358 13.47 0.70 -4.81
N VAL A 359 14.69 0.21 -4.69
CA VAL A 359 15.89 1.06 -4.51
C VAL A 359 16.28 1.64 -5.87
N SER A 360 15.95 2.90 -6.07
CA SER A 360 16.05 3.57 -7.37
C SER A 360 17.45 3.95 -7.82
N TYR A 361 18.44 3.94 -6.92
CA TYR A 361 19.82 4.39 -7.23
C TYR A 361 20.77 3.25 -7.60
N THR A 362 20.37 2.00 -7.40
CA THR A 362 21.19 0.83 -7.72
C THR A 362 20.79 0.10 -9.00
N HIS A 363 19.59 0.38 -9.54
CA HIS A 363 19.01 -0.34 -10.69
C HIS A 363 18.60 0.57 -11.86
N LEU A 364 19.07 1.82 -11.91
CA LEU A 364 18.80 2.76 -13.00
C LEU A 364 19.94 2.83 -14.01
#